data_e155001b932e4858653267c0b4bd67ed
#
_entry.id   e155001b932e4858653267c0b4bd67ed
#
_cell.length_a   1.000
_cell.length_b   1.000
_cell.length_c   1.000
_cell.angle_alpha   90.00
_cell.angle_beta   90.00
_cell.angle_gamma   90.00
#
_symmetry.space_group_name_H-M   'P 1'
#
loop_
_entity.id
_entity.type
_entity.pdbx_description
1 polymer ?
#
loop_
_entity_poly.entity_id
_entity_poly.type
_entity_poly.pdbx_seq_one_letter_code
_entity_poly.pdbx_strand_id
1 'polypeptide(L)'
;QPPGLIPPPANLEAGFNELLSAGKGMVFLHHAIAGWPLWPEYGEVIGGRFFYAPAECRGKAVLDSGYRHDITHTVSVVDTAHPIVAGVDTRFSLTDELYLYEVFEEDVHPLLTSDYAFDREHFYSAHHAVTGNMFCNDNWFHPVGSSLIGWTKEHDQSRIVYLQPGDGPATYAS
;
A
#
# COMPACT_ATOMS: atom_id res chain seq x y z
N GLN A 1 9.56 -4.48 18.92
CA GLN A 1 8.16 -4.30 18.50
C GLN A 1 8.16 -3.79 17.07
N PRO A 2 7.25 -4.23 16.20
CA PRO A 2 7.15 -3.67 14.85
C PRO A 2 6.98 -2.16 14.91
N PRO A 3 7.59 -1.39 14.01
CA PRO A 3 7.36 0.05 13.92
C PRO A 3 5.85 0.30 13.73
N GLY A 4 5.30 1.28 14.43
CA GLY A 4 3.92 1.70 14.23
C GLY A 4 2.85 1.04 15.10
N LEU A 5 3.23 0.23 16.10
CA LEU A 5 2.30 -0.20 17.16
C LEU A 5 2.09 0.87 18.25
N ILE A 6 2.48 2.09 17.98
CA ILE A 6 2.19 3.27 18.80
C ILE A 6 1.30 4.20 17.98
N PRO A 7 0.36 4.91 18.61
CA PRO A 7 -0.39 5.95 17.92
C PRO A 7 0.54 7.09 17.49
N PRO A 8 0.19 7.84 16.44
CA PRO A 8 0.98 9.00 16.05
C PRO A 8 1.01 10.01 17.22
N PRO A 9 2.10 10.78 17.37
CA PRO A 9 2.10 11.92 18.27
C PRO A 9 0.99 12.90 17.88
N ALA A 10 0.29 13.47 18.87
CA ALA A 10 -0.86 14.35 18.62
C ALA A 10 -0.54 15.56 17.72
N ASN A 11 0.69 16.09 17.80
CA ASN A 11 1.13 17.18 16.92
C ASN A 11 1.36 16.74 15.48
N LEU A 12 1.73 15.49 15.24
CA LEU A 12 1.86 14.93 13.89
C LEU A 12 0.47 14.74 13.26
N GLU A 13 -0.45 14.16 14.00
CA GLU A 13 -1.83 13.98 13.55
C GLU A 13 -2.50 15.33 13.23
N ALA A 14 -2.37 16.30 14.14
CA ALA A 14 -2.91 17.65 13.93
C ALA A 14 -2.31 18.32 12.68
N GLY A 15 -0.98 18.29 12.52
CA GLY A 15 -0.31 18.87 11.35
C GLY A 15 -0.68 18.17 10.04
N PHE A 16 -0.87 16.85 10.07
CA PHE A 16 -1.33 16.09 8.91
C PHE A 16 -2.74 16.51 8.49
N ASN A 17 -3.67 16.63 9.45
CA ASN A 17 -5.03 17.07 9.20
C ASN A 17 -5.11 18.54 8.73
N GLU A 18 -4.23 19.41 9.23
CA GLU A 18 -4.09 20.79 8.71
C GLU A 18 -3.67 20.81 7.23
N LEU A 19 -2.73 19.95 6.83
CA LEU A 19 -2.31 19.84 5.43
C LEU A 19 -3.45 19.34 4.54
N LEU A 20 -4.23 18.34 4.98
CA LEU A 20 -5.39 17.83 4.26
C LEU A 20 -6.44 18.93 4.07
N SER A 21 -6.79 19.63 5.13
CA SER A 21 -7.77 20.74 5.10
C SER A 21 -7.30 21.92 4.25
N ALA A 22 -5.99 22.14 4.18
CA ALA A 22 -5.37 23.17 3.33
C ALA A 22 -5.26 22.76 1.84
N GLY A 23 -5.72 21.58 1.47
CA GLY A 23 -5.68 21.08 0.09
C GLY A 23 -4.29 20.77 -0.43
N LYS A 24 -3.34 20.41 0.45
CA LYS A 24 -1.98 20.04 0.03
C LYS A 24 -1.97 18.68 -0.64
N GLY A 25 -1.45 18.60 -1.87
CA GLY A 25 -1.22 17.34 -2.54
C GLY A 25 -0.18 16.50 -1.79
N MET A 26 -0.42 15.19 -1.65
CA MET A 26 0.47 14.27 -0.96
C MET A 26 0.78 13.08 -1.83
N VAL A 27 2.04 12.62 -1.79
CA VAL A 27 2.49 11.39 -2.44
C VAL A 27 2.99 10.44 -1.35
N PHE A 28 2.40 9.27 -1.31
CA PHE A 28 2.80 8.19 -0.41
C PHE A 28 3.48 7.10 -1.22
N LEU A 29 4.62 6.64 -0.75
CA LEU A 29 5.43 5.66 -1.44
C LEU A 29 5.58 4.40 -0.60
N HIS A 30 5.50 3.26 -1.26
CA HIS A 30 5.88 1.95 -0.76
C HIS A 30 5.40 1.69 0.67
N HIS A 31 6.33 1.66 1.61
CA HIS A 31 6.10 1.32 3.02
C HIS A 31 5.20 2.33 3.78
N ALA A 32 4.87 3.47 3.17
CA ALA A 32 3.94 4.41 3.77
C ALA A 32 2.56 3.78 4.05
N ILE A 33 2.12 2.77 3.25
CA ILE A 33 0.86 2.04 3.48
C ILE A 33 0.85 1.26 4.80
N ALA A 34 2.01 0.89 5.31
CA ALA A 34 2.20 0.18 6.57
C ALA A 34 2.44 1.12 7.76
N GLY A 35 2.47 2.43 7.51
CA GLY A 35 2.62 3.45 8.55
C GLY A 35 1.41 3.52 9.47
N TRP A 36 1.65 3.86 10.74
CA TRP A 36 0.64 4.19 11.75
C TRP A 36 -0.55 3.20 11.85
N PRO A 37 -0.32 1.89 12.04
CA PRO A 37 -1.37 0.88 12.02
C PRO A 37 -2.43 1.05 13.13
N LEU A 38 -2.17 1.87 14.16
CA LEU A 38 -3.15 2.24 15.18
C LEU A 38 -3.93 3.53 14.85
N TRP A 39 -3.76 4.08 13.65
CA TRP A 39 -4.47 5.26 13.18
C TRP A 39 -5.33 4.90 11.94
N PRO A 40 -6.60 4.49 12.13
CA PRO A 40 -7.48 4.08 11.04
C PRO A 40 -7.64 5.12 9.95
N GLU A 41 -7.77 6.39 10.32
CA GLU A 41 -7.97 7.51 9.40
C GLU A 41 -6.80 7.69 8.43
N TYR A 42 -5.58 7.32 8.84
CA TYR A 42 -4.41 7.35 7.94
C TYR A 42 -4.59 6.40 6.74
N GLY A 43 -5.15 5.21 6.97
CA GLY A 43 -5.50 4.28 5.89
C GLY A 43 -6.61 4.82 4.99
N GLU A 44 -7.60 5.50 5.59
CA GLU A 44 -8.67 6.16 4.83
C GLU A 44 -8.14 7.26 3.92
N VAL A 45 -7.13 8.01 4.36
CA VAL A 45 -6.46 9.03 3.53
C VAL A 45 -5.74 8.39 2.36
N ILE A 46 -4.93 7.35 2.58
CA ILE A 46 -4.12 6.71 1.54
C ILE A 46 -4.98 5.89 0.57
N GLY A 47 -6.07 5.27 1.05
CA GLY A 47 -6.93 4.38 0.26
C GLY A 47 -6.60 2.90 0.40
N GLY A 48 -5.97 2.51 1.50
CA GLY A 48 -5.65 1.12 1.81
C GLY A 48 -4.89 0.99 3.13
N ARG A 49 -4.72 -0.24 3.62
CA ARG A 49 -4.01 -0.52 4.87
C ARG A 49 -3.25 -1.83 4.83
N PHE A 50 -2.02 -1.77 5.34
CA PHE A 50 -1.20 -2.94 5.61
C PHE A 50 -1.29 -3.30 7.10
N PHE A 51 -1.49 -4.56 7.42
CA PHE A 51 -1.63 -5.06 8.79
C PHE A 51 -0.51 -6.03 9.16
N TYR A 52 0.16 -5.79 10.28
CA TYR A 52 1.19 -6.70 10.82
C TYR A 52 0.61 -7.85 11.69
N ALA A 53 -0.68 -7.84 11.96
CA ALA A 53 -1.42 -8.86 12.69
C ALA A 53 -2.88 -8.82 12.26
N PRO A 54 -3.65 -9.91 12.44
CA PRO A 54 -5.09 -9.89 12.23
C PRO A 54 -5.75 -8.72 12.99
N ALA A 55 -6.68 -8.05 12.34
CA ALA A 55 -7.28 -6.81 12.84
C ALA A 55 -8.74 -6.67 12.40
N GLU A 56 -9.33 -5.53 12.71
CA GLU A 56 -10.58 -5.08 12.12
C GLU A 56 -10.31 -3.92 11.17
N CYS A 57 -10.90 -3.97 9.99
CA CYS A 57 -10.87 -2.93 8.98
C CYS A 57 -12.27 -2.68 8.44
N ARG A 58 -12.77 -1.45 8.58
CA ARG A 58 -14.11 -1.06 8.10
C ARG A 58 -15.23 -2.01 8.58
N GLY A 59 -15.17 -2.42 9.85
CA GLY A 59 -16.16 -3.32 10.46
C GLY A 59 -16.07 -4.79 10.01
N LYS A 60 -14.99 -5.18 9.34
CA LYS A 60 -14.73 -6.57 8.92
C LYS A 60 -13.46 -7.08 9.58
N ALA A 61 -13.47 -8.32 10.02
CA ALA A 61 -12.25 -9.01 10.44
C ALA A 61 -11.37 -9.27 9.21
N VAL A 62 -10.12 -8.85 9.28
CA VAL A 62 -9.10 -9.05 8.24
C VAL A 62 -7.88 -9.79 8.81
N LEU A 63 -7.20 -10.50 7.95
CA LEU A 63 -5.92 -11.13 8.29
C LEU A 63 -4.78 -10.11 8.22
N ASP A 64 -3.62 -10.52 8.73
CA ASP A 64 -2.39 -9.80 8.47
C ASP A 64 -2.04 -9.82 6.99
N SER A 65 -1.39 -8.76 6.54
CA SER A 65 -0.97 -8.55 5.16
C SER A 65 0.18 -9.48 4.76
N GLY A 66 0.44 -9.56 3.46
CA GLY A 66 1.54 -10.30 2.89
C GLY A 66 2.62 -9.42 2.30
N TYR A 67 3.83 -9.97 2.19
CA TYR A 67 4.96 -9.31 1.52
C TYR A 67 5.73 -10.31 0.66
N ARG A 68 6.39 -9.83 -0.39
CA ARG A 68 7.28 -10.62 -1.23
C ARG A 68 8.35 -9.75 -1.85
N HIS A 69 9.62 -10.00 -1.51
CA HIS A 69 10.78 -9.26 -2.04
C HIS A 69 11.19 -9.73 -3.44
N ASP A 70 11.90 -8.87 -4.15
CA ASP A 70 12.62 -9.17 -5.39
C ASP A 70 11.75 -9.79 -6.50
N ILE A 71 10.53 -9.29 -6.66
CA ILE A 71 9.61 -9.74 -7.69
C ILE A 71 9.80 -8.93 -8.97
N THR A 72 10.18 -9.62 -10.04
CA THR A 72 10.10 -9.04 -11.39
C THR A 72 8.71 -9.28 -11.95
N HIS A 73 8.01 -8.21 -12.26
CA HIS A 73 6.65 -8.23 -12.78
C HIS A 73 6.45 -7.17 -13.87
N THR A 74 5.34 -7.26 -14.59
CA THR A 74 4.93 -6.23 -15.53
C THR A 74 3.96 -5.27 -14.88
N VAL A 75 4.30 -3.99 -14.90
CA VAL A 75 3.39 -2.91 -14.55
C VAL A 75 2.61 -2.48 -15.79
N SER A 76 1.30 -2.30 -15.63
CA SER A 76 0.42 -1.75 -16.66
C SER A 76 -0.23 -0.47 -16.19
N VAL A 77 -0.20 0.57 -17.02
CA VAL A 77 -0.91 1.82 -16.79
C VAL A 77 -2.38 1.61 -17.13
N VAL A 78 -3.27 1.85 -16.16
CA VAL A 78 -4.73 1.66 -16.30
C VAL A 78 -5.37 2.86 -16.99
N ASP A 79 -5.12 4.07 -16.48
CA ASP A 79 -5.63 5.31 -17.07
C ASP A 79 -4.49 6.09 -17.72
N THR A 80 -4.26 5.82 -19.00
CA THR A 80 -3.20 6.47 -19.79
C THR A 80 -3.41 7.96 -20.07
N ALA A 81 -4.62 8.47 -19.82
CA ALA A 81 -4.94 9.89 -19.97
C ALA A 81 -4.66 10.72 -18.71
N HIS A 82 -4.45 10.06 -17.58
CA HIS A 82 -4.24 10.74 -16.31
C HIS A 82 -2.88 11.47 -16.28
N PRO A 83 -2.84 12.75 -15.86
CA PRO A 83 -1.62 13.57 -15.95
C PRO A 83 -0.43 13.04 -15.13
N ILE A 84 -0.67 12.27 -14.06
CA ILE A 84 0.40 11.67 -13.24
C ILE A 84 1.22 10.64 -14.00
N VAL A 85 0.61 9.94 -14.97
CA VAL A 85 1.29 8.93 -15.80
C VAL A 85 1.73 9.46 -17.17
N ALA A 86 1.66 10.77 -17.38
CA ALA A 86 2.07 11.38 -18.63
C ALA A 86 3.57 11.14 -18.89
N GLY A 87 3.88 10.51 -20.02
CA GLY A 87 5.26 10.17 -20.40
C GLY A 87 5.77 8.85 -19.82
N VAL A 88 4.95 8.14 -19.03
CA VAL A 88 5.26 6.78 -18.58
C VAL A 88 4.84 5.79 -19.68
N ASP A 89 5.67 4.80 -19.97
CA ASP A 89 5.31 3.69 -20.87
C ASP A 89 4.07 2.97 -20.36
N THR A 90 3.15 2.63 -21.26
CA THR A 90 1.88 1.97 -20.87
C THR A 90 2.07 0.58 -20.26
N ARG A 91 3.23 -0.03 -20.52
CA ARG A 91 3.69 -1.29 -19.90
C ARG A 91 5.20 -1.28 -19.76
N PHE A 92 5.68 -1.66 -18.58
CA PHE A 92 7.11 -1.79 -18.31
C PHE A 92 7.37 -2.88 -17.27
N SER A 93 8.59 -3.41 -17.26
CA SER A 93 9.02 -4.38 -16.26
C SER A 93 9.66 -3.67 -15.07
N LEU A 94 9.34 -4.12 -13.89
CA LEU A 94 9.91 -3.62 -12.64
C LEU A 94 10.28 -4.79 -11.74
N THR A 95 11.39 -4.66 -11.00
CA THR A 95 11.76 -5.60 -9.94
C THR A 95 11.71 -4.86 -8.61
N ASP A 96 10.80 -5.27 -7.72
CA ASP A 96 10.62 -4.61 -6.44
C ASP A 96 9.94 -5.54 -5.41
N GLU A 97 9.75 -5.05 -4.18
CA GLU A 97 8.90 -5.71 -3.22
C GLU A 97 7.42 -5.46 -3.54
N LEU A 98 6.60 -6.50 -3.39
CA LEU A 98 5.15 -6.40 -3.51
C LEU A 98 4.48 -6.74 -2.17
N TYR A 99 3.33 -6.11 -1.93
CA TYR A 99 2.48 -6.33 -0.76
C TYR A 99 1.11 -6.85 -1.15
N LEU A 100 0.59 -7.78 -0.36
CA LEU A 100 -0.78 -8.28 -0.38
C LEU A 100 -1.50 -7.70 0.85
N TYR A 101 -2.45 -6.79 0.66
CA TYR A 101 -3.06 -6.00 1.74
C TYR A 101 -4.45 -5.48 1.35
N GLU A 102 -5.14 -4.82 2.28
CA GLU A 102 -6.45 -4.23 2.04
C GLU A 102 -6.34 -2.95 1.21
N VAL A 103 -6.80 -3.00 -0.04
CA VAL A 103 -6.97 -1.84 -0.93
C VAL A 103 -8.45 -1.46 -0.96
N PHE A 104 -8.75 -0.18 -0.76
CA PHE A 104 -10.12 0.34 -0.79
C PHE A 104 -10.48 0.73 -2.23
N GLU A 105 -10.63 -0.27 -3.11
CA GLU A 105 -10.78 -0.09 -4.56
C GLU A 105 -11.94 0.82 -4.94
N GLU A 106 -13.03 0.81 -4.16
CA GLU A 106 -14.20 1.66 -4.37
C GLU A 106 -13.94 3.15 -4.14
N ASP A 107 -12.87 3.49 -3.40
CA ASP A 107 -12.55 4.86 -3.00
C ASP A 107 -11.38 5.46 -3.79
N VAL A 108 -10.77 4.71 -4.66
CA VAL A 108 -9.54 5.11 -5.36
C VAL A 108 -9.71 5.11 -6.87
N HIS A 109 -8.95 5.95 -7.56
CA HIS A 109 -8.87 5.95 -9.02
C HIS A 109 -7.59 5.20 -9.44
N PRO A 110 -7.72 4.04 -10.11
CA PRO A 110 -6.59 3.19 -10.48
C PRO A 110 -5.65 3.87 -11.47
N LEU A 111 -4.35 3.79 -11.22
CA LEU A 111 -3.31 4.25 -12.14
C LEU A 111 -2.44 3.10 -12.65
N LEU A 112 -1.99 2.21 -11.75
CA LEU A 112 -1.04 1.15 -12.05
C LEU A 112 -1.54 -0.19 -11.52
N THR A 113 -1.38 -1.24 -12.33
CA THR A 113 -1.60 -2.63 -11.92
C THR A 113 -0.37 -3.49 -12.18
N SER A 114 -0.25 -4.58 -11.43
CA SER A 114 0.76 -5.62 -11.63
C SER A 114 0.14 -6.87 -12.23
N ASP A 115 0.88 -7.60 -13.06
CA ASP A 115 0.50 -8.92 -13.57
C ASP A 115 0.87 -10.07 -12.61
N TYR A 116 1.47 -9.77 -11.45
CA TYR A 116 1.77 -10.76 -10.42
C TYR A 116 0.51 -11.33 -9.78
N ALA A 117 0.57 -12.56 -9.29
CA ALA A 117 -0.56 -13.20 -8.62
C ALA A 117 -0.64 -12.75 -7.15
N PHE A 118 -1.69 -12.01 -6.79
CA PHE A 118 -1.91 -11.51 -5.44
C PHE A 118 -2.75 -12.50 -4.62
N ASP A 119 -2.17 -13.65 -4.34
CA ASP A 119 -2.77 -14.70 -3.52
C ASP A 119 -1.78 -15.21 -2.45
N ARG A 120 -2.29 -15.96 -1.49
CA ARG A 120 -1.49 -16.46 -0.35
C ARG A 120 -0.30 -17.34 -0.74
N GLU A 121 -0.31 -17.97 -1.92
CA GLU A 121 0.74 -18.89 -2.35
C GLU A 121 1.98 -18.13 -2.81
N HIS A 122 1.79 -16.87 -3.21
CA HIS A 122 2.84 -16.01 -3.75
C HIS A 122 3.39 -15.01 -2.73
N PHE A 123 2.81 -14.94 -1.53
CA PHE A 123 3.22 -14.00 -0.48
C PHE A 123 3.53 -14.71 0.85
N TYR A 124 4.26 -14.04 1.71
CA TYR A 124 4.56 -14.45 3.08
C TYR A 124 3.78 -13.60 4.07
N SER A 125 3.35 -14.20 5.19
CA SER A 125 2.63 -13.50 6.26
C SER A 125 3.52 -12.45 6.94
N ALA A 126 3.02 -11.22 7.04
CA ALA A 126 3.67 -10.17 7.80
C ALA A 126 3.68 -10.48 9.31
N HIS A 127 2.64 -11.14 9.83
CA HIS A 127 2.58 -11.55 11.22
C HIS A 127 3.67 -12.57 11.55
N HIS A 128 3.85 -13.58 10.69
CA HIS A 128 4.94 -14.54 10.86
C HIS A 128 6.30 -13.85 10.88
N ALA A 129 6.53 -12.91 9.95
CA ALA A 129 7.80 -12.20 9.89
C ALA A 129 8.11 -11.41 11.16
N VAL A 130 7.13 -10.63 11.69
CA VAL A 130 7.35 -9.83 12.90
C VAL A 130 7.40 -10.65 14.19
N THR A 131 6.94 -11.91 14.14
CA THR A 131 7.05 -12.86 15.26
C THR A 131 8.28 -13.79 15.15
N GLY A 132 9.17 -13.55 14.16
CA GLY A 132 10.45 -14.21 14.03
C GLY A 132 10.48 -15.39 13.04
N ASN A 133 9.41 -15.60 12.28
CA ASN A 133 9.32 -16.63 11.25
C ASN A 133 9.19 -16.00 9.86
N MET A 134 10.27 -15.39 9.36
CA MET A 134 10.30 -14.76 8.05
C MET A 134 10.12 -15.76 6.91
N PHE A 135 9.60 -15.28 5.79
CA PHE A 135 9.40 -16.06 4.56
C PHE A 135 8.49 -17.29 4.75
N CYS A 136 7.50 -17.17 5.64
CA CYS A 136 6.57 -18.23 5.98
C CYS A 136 5.13 -17.80 5.65
N ASN A 137 4.35 -18.75 5.11
CA ASN A 137 2.91 -18.62 4.88
C ASN A 137 2.13 -19.84 5.40
N ASP A 138 2.73 -20.65 6.27
CA ASP A 138 2.10 -21.81 6.87
C ASP A 138 0.85 -21.42 7.68
N ASN A 139 -0.28 -22.08 7.40
CA ASN A 139 -1.57 -21.79 8.05
C ASN A 139 -2.07 -20.34 7.91
N TRP A 140 -1.54 -19.62 6.94
CA TRP A 140 -2.00 -18.27 6.58
C TRP A 140 -2.96 -18.36 5.40
N PHE A 141 -4.22 -17.94 5.56
CA PHE A 141 -5.30 -18.16 4.60
C PHE A 141 -5.84 -16.84 4.02
N HIS A 142 -4.94 -15.92 3.71
CA HIS A 142 -5.30 -14.63 3.14
C HIS A 142 -6.12 -14.80 1.84
N PRO A 143 -7.23 -14.07 1.67
CA PRO A 143 -7.98 -14.06 0.42
C PRO A 143 -7.15 -13.49 -0.73
N VAL A 144 -7.60 -13.71 -1.96
CA VAL A 144 -7.03 -13.03 -3.13
C VAL A 144 -7.19 -11.53 -2.95
N GLY A 145 -6.11 -10.80 -3.14
CA GLY A 145 -6.06 -9.35 -2.98
C GLY A 145 -6.09 -8.59 -4.31
N SER A 146 -5.98 -7.27 -4.20
CA SER A 146 -5.95 -6.37 -5.34
C SER A 146 -4.64 -6.44 -6.11
N SER A 147 -4.71 -6.36 -7.43
CA SER A 147 -3.53 -6.16 -8.29
C SER A 147 -3.14 -4.68 -8.43
N LEU A 148 -3.87 -3.76 -7.80
CA LEU A 148 -3.54 -2.33 -7.83
C LEU A 148 -2.27 -2.06 -7.03
N ILE A 149 -1.32 -1.41 -7.68
CA ILE A 149 -0.04 -1.00 -7.09
C ILE A 149 0.20 0.51 -7.18
N GLY A 150 -0.75 1.24 -7.72
CA GLY A 150 -0.71 2.70 -7.75
C GLY A 150 -2.08 3.29 -8.07
N TRP A 151 -2.43 4.36 -7.36
CA TRP A 151 -3.71 5.04 -7.51
C TRP A 151 -3.67 6.49 -7.08
N THR A 152 -4.74 7.21 -7.40
CA THR A 152 -5.05 8.51 -6.82
C THR A 152 -6.38 8.46 -6.08
N LYS A 153 -6.56 9.38 -5.16
CA LYS A 153 -7.86 9.68 -4.57
C LYS A 153 -7.93 11.14 -4.11
N GLU A 154 -9.12 11.61 -3.88
CA GLU A 154 -9.36 12.84 -3.16
C GLU A 154 -9.73 12.52 -1.72
N HIS A 155 -9.16 13.27 -0.78
CA HIS A 155 -9.53 13.21 0.63
C HIS A 155 -9.56 14.64 1.19
N ASP A 156 -10.70 15.07 1.74
CA ASP A 156 -11.01 16.46 2.04
C ASP A 156 -10.79 17.35 0.80
N GLN A 157 -9.85 18.30 0.87
CA GLN A 157 -9.46 19.16 -0.23
C GLN A 157 -8.14 18.72 -0.90
N SER A 158 -7.55 17.63 -0.42
CA SER A 158 -6.24 17.16 -0.85
C SER A 158 -6.33 16.10 -1.93
N ARG A 159 -5.39 16.14 -2.86
CA ARG A 159 -5.16 15.08 -3.84
C ARG A 159 -4.06 14.16 -3.33
N ILE A 160 -4.36 12.90 -3.27
CA ILE A 160 -3.51 11.85 -2.72
C ILE A 160 -3.04 10.95 -3.87
N VAL A 161 -1.78 10.60 -3.88
CA VAL A 161 -1.19 9.57 -4.74
C VAL A 161 -0.55 8.53 -3.85
N TYR A 162 -0.79 7.27 -4.15
CA TYR A 162 -0.03 6.15 -3.60
C TYR A 162 0.64 5.37 -4.73
N LEU A 163 1.90 5.02 -4.53
CA LEU A 163 2.66 4.13 -5.40
C LEU A 163 3.32 3.06 -4.53
N GLN A 164 3.00 1.79 -4.79
CA GLN A 164 3.59 0.66 -4.07
C GLN A 164 5.07 0.46 -4.39
N PRO A 165 5.57 0.63 -5.63
CA PRO A 165 7.00 0.55 -5.90
C PRO A 165 7.81 1.52 -5.06
N GLY A 166 9.00 1.08 -4.58
CA GLY A 166 9.90 1.96 -3.83
C GLY A 166 10.67 1.34 -2.66
N ASP A 167 10.84 0.01 -2.61
CA ASP A 167 11.61 -0.64 -1.54
C ASP A 167 13.11 -0.32 -1.65
N GLY A 168 13.68 -0.48 -2.82
CA GLY A 168 15.10 -0.36 -3.03
C GLY A 168 15.52 0.82 -3.92
N PRO A 169 16.78 1.26 -3.84
CA PRO A 169 17.29 2.37 -4.64
C PRO A 169 17.25 2.09 -6.16
N ALA A 170 17.25 0.82 -6.56
CA ALA A 170 17.17 0.44 -7.97
C ALA A 170 15.84 0.85 -8.62
N THR A 171 14.75 0.84 -7.86
CA THR A 171 13.42 1.25 -8.32
C THR A 171 13.38 2.72 -8.71
N TYR A 172 14.15 3.57 -7.99
CA TYR A 172 14.23 5.01 -8.29
C TYR A 172 15.23 5.35 -9.40
N ALA A 173 15.99 4.37 -9.89
CA ALA A 173 16.97 4.54 -10.95
C ALA A 173 16.50 3.96 -12.30
N SER A 174 15.32 3.36 -12.34
CA SER A 174 14.75 2.70 -13.50
C SER A 174 13.98 3.64 -14.42
#